data_837d5e3629e8f165ed8158649eeee099
#
_entry.id   837d5e3629e8f165ed8158649eeee099
#
_cell.length_a   1.000
_cell.length_b   1.000
_cell.length_c   1.000
_cell.angle_alpha   90.00
_cell.angle_beta   90.00
_cell.angle_gamma   90.00
#
_symmetry.space_group_name_H-M   'P 1'
#
loop_
_entity.id
_entity.type
_entity.pdbx_description
1 polymer ?
#
loop_
_entity_poly.entity_id
_entity_poly.type
_entity_poly.pdbx_seq_one_letter_code
_entity_poly.pdbx_strand_id
1 'polypeptide(L)'
;MAITFTYHVYQEDAAAPVLCVANHGHNGYKSTALAIKDMHNLTIDGNGSTFILHGCMDFAIVHQSHNITIKNLTVTCADTCNFQGIVTDVQGSTVTIQLQEHPPLLQFGDGLFQRIDHQYEPMGRTLNYITATREIRRGTGDENFGMPFNQLRKKLDGDTLYLFDVPNVPPVGDTIVFTISRRCNQAFLLSHSTNILLENITVHTCWGMAFIAQKCRDVTIRRCTVTPERDRCWSAGQDAAHFVNCSGTVIIEESLFENQLDDAVNLHGIYTLISQVRDNQILVRYSHWQTRGIDIYSPGDKLQILDRESQQPLAFAEIAEVKSLNPDSTILSLRNIRGPIEPGMIVENLSDEADAYIRNNVFRNNRARGMLIAGKGHIEIIGNQFHSGGAAIQFESDPIKWFECGGVRDVLIQDNDFIDCRHGRWGRAVIDICKRMKAVEDFYYHETIAIISNRFDQENVPCVWCDNVENLVFKNNAYCAPQSVMAAHSIVNGIIIEKEGAINAE
;
A
#
# COMPACT_ATOMS: atom_id res chain seq x y z
N MET A 1 -15.54 -25.99 25.19
CA MET A 1 -15.57 -26.05 23.72
C MET A 1 -16.03 -24.66 23.28
N ALA A 2 -15.18 -23.89 22.60
CA ALA A 2 -15.60 -22.58 22.08
C ALA A 2 -16.60 -22.81 20.94
N ILE A 3 -17.73 -22.11 20.97
CA ILE A 3 -18.73 -22.18 19.89
C ILE A 3 -18.36 -21.07 18.90
N THR A 4 -18.05 -21.43 17.66
CA THR A 4 -17.82 -20.50 16.56
C THR A 4 -19.10 -20.30 15.76
N PHE A 5 -19.33 -19.09 15.29
CA PHE A 5 -20.50 -18.73 14.50
C PHE A 5 -20.08 -18.18 13.13
N THR A 6 -20.97 -18.32 12.15
CA THR A 6 -20.93 -17.57 10.92
C THR A 6 -22.01 -16.51 10.96
N TYR A 7 -21.60 -15.24 10.87
CA TYR A 7 -22.49 -14.10 10.86
C TYR A 7 -22.59 -13.54 9.44
N HIS A 8 -23.79 -13.42 8.94
CA HIS A 8 -24.09 -12.68 7.71
C HIS A 8 -24.47 -11.26 8.10
N VAL A 9 -23.70 -10.29 7.64
CA VAL A 9 -23.94 -8.86 7.93
C VAL A 9 -24.35 -8.19 6.62
N TYR A 10 -25.56 -7.67 6.57
CA TYR A 10 -26.10 -7.02 5.39
C TYR A 10 -25.97 -5.51 5.50
N GLN A 11 -25.67 -4.84 4.39
CA GLN A 11 -25.52 -3.39 4.33
C GLN A 11 -26.76 -2.65 4.85
N GLU A 12 -27.94 -3.21 4.61
CA GLU A 12 -29.24 -2.65 5.04
C GLU A 12 -29.43 -2.71 6.56
N ASP A 13 -28.83 -3.72 7.22
CA ASP A 13 -28.90 -3.94 8.67
C ASP A 13 -27.70 -3.32 9.42
N ALA A 14 -26.75 -2.74 8.69
CA ALA A 14 -25.60 -2.11 9.29
C ALA A 14 -25.99 -0.92 10.19
N ALA A 15 -25.18 -0.66 11.19
CA ALA A 15 -25.33 0.53 12.04
C ALA A 15 -25.45 1.81 11.20
N ALA A 16 -26.00 2.88 11.77
CA ALA A 16 -26.14 4.16 11.09
C ALA A 16 -24.84 4.52 10.35
N PRO A 17 -24.93 5.04 9.12
CA PRO A 17 -23.73 5.31 8.31
C PRO A 17 -22.75 6.21 9.05
N VAL A 18 -21.49 5.82 9.04
CA VAL A 18 -20.40 6.57 9.66
C VAL A 18 -19.70 7.40 8.58
N LEU A 19 -19.48 8.68 8.85
CA LEU A 19 -18.66 9.51 7.97
C LEU A 19 -17.22 8.99 8.03
N CYS A 20 -16.72 8.55 6.89
CA CYS A 20 -15.40 7.97 6.75
C CYS A 20 -14.56 8.82 5.79
N VAL A 21 -13.35 9.14 6.21
CA VAL A 21 -12.31 9.69 5.37
C VAL A 21 -11.13 8.72 5.44
N ALA A 22 -10.78 8.14 4.32
CA ALA A 22 -9.71 7.15 4.24
C ALA A 22 -8.69 7.56 3.17
N ASN A 23 -7.41 7.56 3.54
CA ASN A 23 -6.35 7.75 2.56
C ASN A 23 -6.42 6.65 1.49
N HIS A 24 -6.23 7.03 0.24
CA HIS A 24 -6.37 6.12 -0.90
C HIS A 24 -7.72 5.40 -1.00
N GLY A 25 -8.74 5.88 -0.27
CA GLY A 25 -10.09 5.37 -0.28
C GLY A 25 -11.11 6.36 -0.86
N HIS A 26 -12.38 5.97 -0.84
CA HIS A 26 -13.51 6.84 -1.15
C HIS A 26 -14.07 7.42 0.14
N ASN A 27 -14.10 8.75 0.21
CA ASN A 27 -14.68 9.47 1.34
C ASN A 27 -16.20 9.51 1.26
N GLY A 28 -16.84 9.60 2.39
CA GLY A 28 -18.29 9.73 2.52
C GLY A 28 -18.86 8.88 3.64
N TYR A 29 -20.18 8.81 3.69
CA TYR A 29 -20.84 7.93 4.64
C TYR A 29 -20.71 6.48 4.22
N LYS A 30 -20.28 5.63 5.15
CA LYS A 30 -20.08 4.18 4.96
C LYS A 30 -20.97 3.39 5.90
N SER A 31 -21.58 2.33 5.37
CA SER A 31 -22.09 1.26 6.21
C SER A 31 -20.93 0.51 6.84
N THR A 32 -21.05 0.13 8.10
CA THR A 32 -20.01 -0.65 8.80
C THR A 32 -20.65 -1.66 9.74
N ALA A 33 -20.06 -2.85 9.84
CA ALA A 33 -20.53 -3.85 10.77
C ALA A 33 -20.20 -3.47 12.23
N LEU A 34 -19.02 -2.89 12.46
CA LEU A 34 -18.56 -2.45 13.77
C LEU A 34 -18.12 -0.97 13.73
N ALA A 35 -18.90 -0.09 14.36
CA ALA A 35 -18.55 1.32 14.55
C ALA A 35 -18.03 1.52 15.99
N ILE A 36 -16.70 1.66 16.14
CA ILE A 36 -16.01 1.88 17.40
C ILE A 36 -15.54 3.33 17.40
N LYS A 37 -16.28 4.20 18.06
CA LYS A 37 -16.02 5.63 18.05
C LYS A 37 -16.03 6.19 19.46
N ASP A 38 -15.01 7.02 19.80
CA ASP A 38 -14.85 7.63 21.12
C ASP A 38 -14.86 6.59 22.28
N MET A 39 -14.31 5.37 22.01
CA MET A 39 -14.32 4.27 22.96
C MET A 39 -12.96 4.07 23.62
N HIS A 40 -12.97 3.55 24.84
CA HIS A 40 -11.77 3.30 25.62
C HIS A 40 -11.79 1.89 26.25
N ASN A 41 -10.64 1.22 26.27
CA ASN A 41 -10.46 -0.08 26.95
C ASN A 41 -11.45 -1.14 26.48
N LEU A 42 -11.62 -1.29 25.17
CA LEU A 42 -12.55 -2.24 24.57
C LEU A 42 -11.81 -3.42 23.98
N THR A 43 -12.25 -4.63 24.31
CA THR A 43 -11.82 -5.87 23.65
C THR A 43 -13.00 -6.51 22.93
N ILE A 44 -12.84 -6.75 21.64
CA ILE A 44 -13.78 -7.54 20.82
C ILE A 44 -13.08 -8.85 20.47
N ASP A 45 -13.57 -9.95 21.02
CA ASP A 45 -13.10 -11.30 20.75
C ASP A 45 -14.13 -12.04 19.92
N GLY A 46 -13.80 -12.30 18.66
CA GLY A 46 -14.68 -13.04 17.74
C GLY A 46 -14.76 -14.52 18.03
N ASN A 47 -13.92 -15.04 18.94
CA ASN A 47 -13.92 -16.43 19.35
C ASN A 47 -13.85 -17.42 18.16
N GLY A 48 -13.12 -17.06 17.10
CA GLY A 48 -12.98 -17.83 15.85
C GLY A 48 -14.17 -17.72 14.89
N SER A 49 -15.09 -16.78 15.11
CA SER A 49 -16.26 -16.61 14.25
C SER A 49 -15.91 -15.97 12.92
N THR A 50 -16.72 -16.25 11.91
CA THR A 50 -16.60 -15.69 10.55
C THR A 50 -17.70 -14.66 10.31
N PHE A 51 -17.32 -13.51 9.76
CA PHE A 51 -18.23 -12.45 9.33
C PHE A 51 -18.22 -12.36 7.80
N ILE A 52 -19.37 -12.59 7.19
CA ILE A 52 -19.59 -12.50 5.75
C ILE A 52 -20.37 -11.21 5.48
N LEU A 53 -19.70 -10.26 4.81
CA LEU A 53 -20.28 -8.96 4.50
C LEU A 53 -21.05 -9.01 3.17
N HIS A 54 -22.29 -8.56 3.17
CA HIS A 54 -23.14 -8.44 2.00
C HIS A 54 -23.35 -6.97 1.64
N GLY A 55 -22.94 -6.58 0.44
CA GLY A 55 -22.98 -5.21 -0.04
C GLY A 55 -21.69 -4.41 0.21
N CYS A 56 -21.78 -3.11 -0.05
CA CYS A 56 -20.64 -2.18 -0.01
C CYS A 56 -20.46 -1.61 1.40
N MET A 57 -19.69 -2.29 2.26
CA MET A 57 -19.53 -1.91 3.66
C MET A 57 -18.12 -2.20 4.19
N ASP A 58 -17.70 -1.46 5.21
CA ASP A 58 -16.50 -1.75 5.99
C ASP A 58 -16.83 -2.78 7.09
N PHE A 59 -15.85 -3.61 7.48
CA PHE A 59 -16.08 -4.46 8.64
C PHE A 59 -16.00 -3.66 9.94
N ALA A 60 -14.90 -2.93 10.16
CA ALA A 60 -14.73 -2.15 11.37
C ALA A 60 -14.15 -0.76 11.11
N ILE A 61 -14.74 0.24 11.71
CA ILE A 61 -14.19 1.61 11.78
C ILE A 61 -13.89 1.92 13.23
N VAL A 62 -12.60 2.15 13.55
CA VAL A 62 -12.11 2.57 14.88
C VAL A 62 -11.68 4.03 14.76
N HIS A 63 -12.39 4.94 15.41
CA HIS A 63 -12.15 6.39 15.30
C HIS A 63 -12.08 7.04 16.68
N GLN A 64 -11.07 7.90 16.90
CA GLN A 64 -10.88 8.65 18.14
C GLN A 64 -10.98 7.76 19.40
N SER A 65 -10.39 6.56 19.33
CA SER A 65 -10.52 5.55 20.37
C SER A 65 -9.15 5.17 20.95
N HIS A 66 -9.15 4.65 22.17
CA HIS A 66 -7.92 4.34 22.88
C HIS A 66 -7.98 2.98 23.53
N ASN A 67 -6.87 2.21 23.44
CA ASN A 67 -6.73 0.88 24.04
C ASN A 67 -7.81 -0.08 23.52
N ILE A 68 -7.79 -0.33 22.22
CA ILE A 68 -8.76 -1.20 21.53
C ILE A 68 -8.06 -2.48 21.07
N THR A 69 -8.66 -3.61 21.40
CA THR A 69 -8.23 -4.92 20.90
C THR A 69 -9.36 -5.57 20.11
N ILE A 70 -9.06 -5.98 18.86
CA ILE A 70 -9.96 -6.83 18.05
C ILE A 70 -9.20 -8.09 17.70
N LYS A 71 -9.80 -9.26 17.97
CA LYS A 71 -9.08 -10.51 17.81
C LYS A 71 -9.96 -11.72 17.49
N ASN A 72 -9.30 -12.80 17.01
CA ASN A 72 -9.87 -14.13 16.83
C ASN A 72 -11.13 -14.15 15.94
N LEU A 73 -11.02 -13.62 14.72
CA LEU A 73 -12.14 -13.60 13.77
C LEU A 73 -11.68 -13.69 12.32
N THR A 74 -12.62 -14.05 11.45
CA THR A 74 -12.45 -14.05 10.00
C THR A 74 -13.43 -13.10 9.36
N VAL A 75 -12.96 -12.33 8.35
CA VAL A 75 -13.78 -11.41 7.55
C VAL A 75 -13.67 -11.80 6.08
N THR A 76 -14.80 -11.87 5.41
CA THR A 76 -14.88 -12.02 3.96
C THR A 76 -16.09 -11.25 3.40
N CYS A 77 -16.06 -10.95 2.09
CA CYS A 77 -17.19 -10.33 1.40
C CYS A 77 -17.88 -11.35 0.50
N ALA A 78 -19.20 -11.45 0.60
CA ALA A 78 -20.01 -12.26 -0.31
C ALA A 78 -20.02 -11.66 -1.72
N ASP A 79 -20.16 -10.33 -1.80
CA ASP A 79 -20.10 -9.57 -3.03
C ASP A 79 -18.73 -8.94 -3.20
N THR A 80 -18.15 -9.05 -4.38
CA THR A 80 -16.81 -8.54 -4.64
C THR A 80 -16.78 -7.52 -5.75
N CYS A 81 -15.90 -6.53 -5.62
CA CYS A 81 -15.68 -5.52 -6.65
C CYS A 81 -14.63 -5.93 -7.70
N ASN A 82 -13.93 -7.01 -7.45
CA ASN A 82 -13.00 -7.62 -8.38
C ASN A 82 -13.49 -9.03 -8.71
N PHE A 83 -13.15 -9.53 -9.87
CA PHE A 83 -13.50 -10.88 -10.30
C PHE A 83 -12.37 -11.48 -11.14
N GLN A 84 -12.48 -12.73 -11.47
CA GLN A 84 -11.47 -13.43 -12.26
C GLN A 84 -12.09 -14.30 -13.34
N GLY A 85 -11.27 -14.67 -14.32
CA GLY A 85 -11.63 -15.60 -15.38
C GLY A 85 -10.42 -16.40 -15.83
N ILE A 86 -10.67 -17.58 -16.37
CA ILE A 86 -9.64 -18.47 -16.89
C ILE A 86 -9.54 -18.29 -18.40
N VAL A 87 -8.33 -18.16 -18.91
CA VAL A 87 -8.05 -18.18 -20.35
C VAL A 87 -8.30 -19.59 -20.87
N THR A 88 -9.35 -19.78 -21.68
CA THR A 88 -9.77 -21.07 -22.20
C THR A 88 -9.28 -21.36 -23.61
N ASP A 89 -9.05 -20.31 -24.40
CA ASP A 89 -8.58 -20.44 -25.77
C ASP A 89 -7.80 -19.19 -26.24
N VAL A 90 -6.84 -19.42 -27.15
CA VAL A 90 -6.07 -18.37 -27.81
C VAL A 90 -5.93 -18.70 -29.29
N GLN A 91 -6.48 -17.85 -30.15
CA GLN A 91 -6.39 -17.98 -31.62
C GLN A 91 -5.74 -16.74 -32.25
N GLY A 92 -4.45 -16.82 -32.54
CA GLY A 92 -3.68 -15.64 -32.98
C GLY A 92 -3.64 -14.58 -31.90
N SER A 93 -4.24 -13.41 -32.18
CA SER A 93 -4.37 -12.31 -31.20
C SER A 93 -5.74 -12.25 -30.51
N THR A 94 -6.59 -13.26 -30.70
CA THR A 94 -7.88 -13.35 -30.02
C THR A 94 -7.75 -14.23 -28.79
N VAL A 95 -8.20 -13.72 -27.63
CA VAL A 95 -8.16 -14.41 -26.34
C VAL A 95 -9.59 -14.65 -25.86
N THR A 96 -9.91 -15.87 -25.48
CA THR A 96 -11.19 -16.24 -24.86
C THR A 96 -11.00 -16.49 -23.38
N ILE A 97 -11.79 -15.82 -22.55
CA ILE A 97 -11.73 -15.92 -21.09
C ILE A 97 -13.11 -16.34 -20.58
N GLN A 98 -13.14 -17.46 -19.85
CA GLN A 98 -14.35 -17.90 -19.14
C GLN A 98 -14.36 -17.23 -17.76
N LEU A 99 -15.30 -16.34 -17.53
CA LEU A 99 -15.47 -15.64 -16.26
C LEU A 99 -15.95 -16.61 -15.17
N GLN A 100 -15.45 -16.39 -13.98
CA GLN A 100 -15.87 -17.09 -12.76
C GLN A 100 -16.77 -16.15 -11.93
N GLU A 101 -17.58 -16.74 -11.04
CA GLU A 101 -18.41 -16.00 -10.05
C GLU A 101 -19.56 -15.15 -10.66
N HIS A 102 -19.84 -15.24 -11.96
CA HIS A 102 -20.93 -14.54 -12.64
C HIS A 102 -21.03 -13.05 -12.29
N PRO A 103 -19.98 -12.24 -12.47
CA PRO A 103 -20.00 -10.85 -12.05
C PRO A 103 -21.08 -10.07 -12.82
N PRO A 104 -21.77 -9.11 -12.17
CA PRO A 104 -22.83 -8.32 -12.79
C PRO A 104 -22.24 -7.28 -13.75
N LEU A 105 -21.96 -7.69 -14.98
CA LEU A 105 -21.31 -6.87 -15.99
C LEU A 105 -22.30 -6.23 -16.97
N LEU A 106 -21.94 -5.06 -17.46
CA LEU A 106 -22.58 -4.36 -18.57
C LEU A 106 -21.53 -4.00 -19.61
N GLN A 107 -21.80 -4.36 -20.86
CA GLN A 107 -21.00 -3.90 -21.99
C GLN A 107 -21.69 -2.77 -22.72
N PHE A 108 -20.95 -1.69 -23.03
CA PHE A 108 -21.39 -0.61 -23.91
C PHE A 108 -20.24 -0.25 -24.87
N GLY A 109 -20.42 -0.56 -26.15
CA GLY A 109 -19.32 -0.51 -27.13
C GLY A 109 -18.17 -1.41 -26.69
N ASP A 110 -16.95 -0.90 -26.69
CA ASP A 110 -15.76 -1.57 -26.15
C ASP A 110 -15.60 -1.36 -24.64
N GLY A 111 -16.46 -0.60 -23.98
CA GLY A 111 -16.47 -0.42 -22.53
C GLY A 111 -17.08 -1.61 -21.82
N LEU A 112 -16.40 -2.08 -20.76
CA LEU A 112 -16.89 -3.10 -19.83
C LEU A 112 -16.98 -2.49 -18.44
N PHE A 113 -18.15 -2.64 -17.81
CA PHE A 113 -18.48 -2.03 -16.53
C PHE A 113 -18.99 -3.10 -15.57
N GLN A 114 -18.58 -3.02 -14.32
CA GLN A 114 -19.12 -3.86 -13.25
C GLN A 114 -20.12 -3.05 -12.42
N ARG A 115 -21.27 -3.66 -12.13
CA ARG A 115 -22.22 -3.06 -11.21
C ARG A 115 -21.72 -3.21 -9.77
N ILE A 116 -21.61 -2.08 -9.09
CA ILE A 116 -21.21 -1.97 -7.70
C ILE A 116 -22.27 -1.14 -6.98
N ASP A 117 -22.95 -1.78 -6.04
CA ASP A 117 -24.12 -1.18 -5.39
C ASP A 117 -25.15 -0.77 -6.44
N HIS A 118 -25.43 0.51 -6.60
CA HIS A 118 -26.40 1.06 -7.58
C HIS A 118 -25.75 1.69 -8.81
N GLN A 119 -24.42 1.58 -8.97
CA GLN A 119 -23.66 2.25 -10.02
C GLN A 119 -22.86 1.24 -10.86
N TYR A 120 -22.51 1.65 -12.07
CA TYR A 120 -21.61 0.90 -12.94
C TYR A 120 -20.24 1.58 -12.97
N GLU A 121 -19.22 0.86 -12.53
CA GLU A 121 -17.84 1.32 -12.53
C GLU A 121 -17.07 0.70 -13.70
N PRO A 122 -16.25 1.49 -14.41
CA PRO A 122 -15.44 0.96 -15.50
C PRO A 122 -14.38 0.00 -14.96
N MET A 123 -14.11 -1.05 -15.73
CA MET A 123 -13.01 -1.95 -15.42
C MET A 123 -11.68 -1.22 -15.53
N GLY A 124 -10.84 -1.42 -14.54
CA GLY A 124 -9.51 -0.83 -14.44
C GLY A 124 -8.42 -1.70 -15.06
N ARG A 125 -7.39 -1.97 -14.26
CA ARG A 125 -6.29 -2.84 -14.69
C ARG A 125 -6.66 -4.31 -14.59
N THR A 126 -5.86 -5.14 -15.26
CA THR A 126 -5.94 -6.59 -15.17
C THR A 126 -4.60 -7.17 -14.75
N LEU A 127 -4.63 -8.29 -14.05
CA LEU A 127 -3.43 -8.99 -13.59
C LEU A 127 -3.48 -10.44 -14.07
N ASN A 128 -2.33 -10.96 -14.47
CA ASN A 128 -2.23 -12.35 -14.95
C ASN A 128 -1.54 -13.22 -13.89
N TYR A 129 -2.23 -14.27 -13.49
CA TYR A 129 -1.76 -15.25 -12.52
C TYR A 129 -1.59 -16.64 -13.13
N ILE A 130 -0.59 -17.36 -12.69
CA ILE A 130 -0.46 -18.80 -12.92
C ILE A 130 -1.48 -19.48 -11.99
N THR A 131 -2.53 -20.05 -12.55
CA THR A 131 -3.65 -20.62 -11.79
C THR A 131 -3.22 -21.66 -10.74
N ALA A 132 -2.26 -22.51 -11.08
CA ALA A 132 -1.82 -23.59 -10.19
C ALA A 132 -1.09 -23.12 -8.94
N THR A 133 -0.29 -22.05 -9.03
CA THR A 133 0.53 -21.51 -7.92
C THR A 133 -0.05 -20.24 -7.34
N ARG A 134 -0.99 -19.59 -8.03
CA ARG A 134 -1.55 -18.28 -7.71
C ARG A 134 -0.51 -17.16 -7.63
N GLU A 135 0.58 -17.33 -8.34
CA GLU A 135 1.63 -16.32 -8.47
C GLU A 135 1.36 -15.39 -9.65
N ILE A 136 1.77 -14.15 -9.55
CA ILE A 136 1.81 -13.24 -10.69
C ILE A 136 2.67 -13.87 -11.80
N ARG A 137 2.16 -13.90 -13.02
CA ARG A 137 2.92 -14.44 -14.15
C ARG A 137 4.18 -13.60 -14.39
N ARG A 138 5.31 -14.28 -14.46
CA ARG A 138 6.62 -13.67 -14.67
C ARG A 138 6.63 -12.75 -15.91
N GLY A 139 7.23 -11.57 -15.76
CA GLY A 139 7.36 -10.59 -16.84
C GLY A 139 6.08 -9.79 -17.14
N THR A 140 5.01 -9.96 -16.33
CA THR A 140 3.79 -9.15 -16.45
C THR A 140 3.77 -7.97 -15.50
N GLY A 141 2.85 -7.04 -15.72
CA GLY A 141 2.62 -5.84 -14.93
C GLY A 141 1.16 -5.39 -15.07
N ASP A 142 0.88 -4.13 -14.81
CA ASP A 142 -0.48 -3.56 -14.87
C ASP A 142 -1.10 -3.57 -16.28
N GLU A 143 -0.28 -3.69 -17.33
CA GLU A 143 -0.68 -3.82 -18.73
C GLU A 143 -0.28 -5.21 -19.25
N ASN A 144 -0.80 -6.26 -18.62
CA ASN A 144 -0.45 -7.64 -18.94
C ASN A 144 -0.78 -8.06 -20.37
N PHE A 145 -1.75 -7.41 -21.02
CA PHE A 145 -2.10 -7.62 -22.44
C PHE A 145 -1.24 -6.80 -23.42
N GLY A 146 -0.26 -6.02 -22.94
CA GLY A 146 0.58 -5.13 -23.74
C GLY A 146 -0.04 -3.77 -24.05
N MET A 147 -1.24 -3.52 -23.54
CA MET A 147 -1.95 -2.25 -23.58
C MET A 147 -2.99 -2.18 -22.45
N PRO A 148 -3.48 -0.98 -22.10
CA PRO A 148 -4.54 -0.83 -21.12
C PRO A 148 -5.80 -1.60 -21.49
N PHE A 149 -6.39 -2.32 -20.54
CA PHE A 149 -7.57 -3.16 -20.78
C PHE A 149 -8.76 -2.41 -21.37
N ASN A 150 -8.97 -1.15 -20.98
CA ASN A 150 -10.06 -0.31 -21.49
C ASN A 150 -9.90 0.07 -22.97
N GLN A 151 -8.71 -0.06 -23.54
CA GLN A 151 -8.43 0.20 -24.97
C GLN A 151 -8.56 -1.04 -25.86
N LEU A 152 -8.67 -2.22 -25.26
CA LEU A 152 -8.87 -3.46 -26.01
C LEU A 152 -10.28 -3.52 -26.58
N ARG A 153 -10.40 -4.00 -27.82
CA ARG A 153 -11.69 -4.39 -28.41
C ARG A 153 -12.15 -5.69 -27.75
N LYS A 154 -13.38 -5.73 -27.29
CA LYS A 154 -13.89 -6.88 -26.54
C LYS A 154 -15.38 -7.15 -26.80
N LYS A 155 -15.80 -8.38 -26.57
CA LYS A 155 -17.20 -8.81 -26.61
C LYS A 155 -17.49 -9.69 -25.39
N LEU A 156 -18.54 -9.36 -24.66
CA LEU A 156 -19.08 -10.20 -23.60
C LEU A 156 -20.27 -11.00 -24.15
N ASP A 157 -20.29 -12.32 -23.91
CA ASP A 157 -21.37 -13.21 -24.30
C ASP A 157 -21.65 -14.19 -23.14
N GLY A 158 -22.66 -13.88 -22.34
CA GLY A 158 -22.87 -14.56 -21.06
C GLY A 158 -21.65 -14.36 -20.13
N ASP A 159 -21.07 -15.47 -19.69
CA ASP A 159 -19.86 -15.46 -18.86
C ASP A 159 -18.57 -15.64 -19.69
N THR A 160 -18.64 -15.51 -21.01
CA THR A 160 -17.48 -15.60 -21.88
C THR A 160 -17.07 -14.22 -22.38
N LEU A 161 -15.82 -13.83 -22.09
CA LEU A 161 -15.23 -12.59 -22.57
C LEU A 161 -14.24 -12.86 -23.69
N TYR A 162 -14.48 -12.29 -24.85
CA TYR A 162 -13.59 -12.31 -25.99
C TYR A 162 -12.81 -10.99 -26.06
N LEU A 163 -11.48 -11.07 -26.15
CA LEU A 163 -10.59 -9.94 -26.40
C LEU A 163 -9.97 -10.10 -27.78
N PHE A 164 -9.98 -9.02 -28.56
CA PHE A 164 -9.47 -9.02 -29.92
C PHE A 164 -8.24 -8.13 -30.05
N ASP A 165 -7.36 -8.47 -30.99
CA ASP A 165 -6.15 -7.71 -31.32
C ASP A 165 -5.23 -7.51 -30.09
N VAL A 166 -5.15 -8.52 -29.23
CA VAL A 166 -4.35 -8.50 -28.00
C VAL A 166 -2.86 -8.56 -28.35
N PRO A 167 -2.05 -7.53 -28.01
CA PRO A 167 -0.61 -7.54 -28.33
C PRO A 167 0.17 -8.63 -27.59
N ASN A 168 -0.08 -8.81 -26.28
CA ASN A 168 0.51 -9.85 -25.45
C ASN A 168 -0.55 -10.85 -25.03
N VAL A 169 -0.63 -11.98 -25.70
CA VAL A 169 -1.61 -13.02 -25.35
C VAL A 169 -1.16 -13.82 -24.12
N PRO A 170 -2.02 -14.00 -23.12
CA PRO A 170 -1.72 -14.85 -21.97
C PRO A 170 -1.80 -16.34 -22.36
N PRO A 171 -1.07 -17.21 -21.67
CA PRO A 171 -1.21 -18.66 -21.86
C PRO A 171 -2.62 -19.16 -21.52
N VAL A 172 -3.06 -20.19 -22.26
CA VAL A 172 -4.26 -20.96 -21.91
C VAL A 172 -4.07 -21.60 -20.53
N GLY A 173 -5.08 -21.52 -19.68
CA GLY A 173 -5.07 -22.03 -18.32
C GLY A 173 -4.66 -20.98 -17.27
N ASP A 174 -4.18 -19.79 -17.67
CA ASP A 174 -3.91 -18.70 -16.74
C ASP A 174 -5.20 -18.07 -16.25
N THR A 175 -5.14 -17.53 -15.04
CA THR A 175 -6.21 -16.73 -14.46
C THR A 175 -5.94 -15.23 -14.65
N ILE A 176 -6.93 -14.54 -15.22
CA ILE A 176 -6.94 -13.08 -15.31
C ILE A 176 -7.82 -12.52 -14.22
N VAL A 177 -7.25 -11.70 -13.36
CA VAL A 177 -7.98 -10.93 -12.34
C VAL A 177 -8.30 -9.56 -12.91
N PHE A 178 -9.59 -9.19 -12.86
CA PHE A 178 -10.11 -7.90 -13.32
C PHE A 178 -10.39 -7.02 -12.11
N THR A 179 -9.89 -5.79 -12.14
CA THR A 179 -10.08 -4.85 -11.04
C THR A 179 -10.88 -3.64 -11.49
N ILE A 180 -11.54 -2.98 -10.55
CA ILE A 180 -12.09 -1.65 -10.76
C ILE A 180 -11.12 -0.59 -10.25
N SER A 181 -11.27 0.64 -10.76
CA SER A 181 -10.43 1.76 -10.31
C SER A 181 -10.88 2.33 -8.95
N ARG A 182 -12.10 2.00 -8.51
CA ARG A 182 -12.67 2.51 -7.27
C ARG A 182 -12.16 1.72 -6.06
N ARG A 183 -11.66 2.45 -5.05
CA ARG A 183 -11.21 1.90 -3.76
C ARG A 183 -12.29 2.19 -2.72
N CYS A 184 -13.25 1.28 -2.55
CA CYS A 184 -14.48 1.58 -1.83
C CYS A 184 -14.35 1.45 -0.32
N ASN A 185 -14.31 0.21 0.16
CA ASN A 185 -14.48 -0.12 1.58
C ASN A 185 -13.30 -0.94 2.07
N GLN A 186 -12.86 -0.62 3.27
CA GLN A 186 -11.75 -1.30 3.92
C GLN A 186 -12.30 -2.44 4.80
N ALA A 187 -11.49 -3.46 5.10
CA ALA A 187 -11.92 -4.37 6.16
C ALA A 187 -11.81 -3.67 7.52
N PHE A 188 -10.65 -3.09 7.82
CA PHE A 188 -10.42 -2.34 9.07
C PHE A 188 -9.89 -0.95 8.76
N LEU A 189 -10.62 0.08 9.17
CA LEU A 189 -10.17 1.48 9.16
C LEU A 189 -9.93 1.97 10.58
N LEU A 190 -8.68 2.28 10.89
CA LEU A 190 -8.24 2.87 12.15
C LEU A 190 -7.91 4.34 11.90
N SER A 191 -8.48 5.26 12.67
CA SER A 191 -8.29 6.68 12.44
C SER A 191 -8.20 7.44 13.77
N HIS A 192 -7.19 8.30 13.93
CA HIS A 192 -7.01 9.16 15.13
C HIS A 192 -7.11 8.39 16.45
N SER A 193 -6.58 7.17 16.49
CA SER A 193 -6.72 6.27 17.64
C SER A 193 -5.36 5.84 18.16
N THR A 194 -5.31 5.43 19.42
CA THR A 194 -4.04 5.07 20.08
C THR A 194 -4.12 3.72 20.75
N ASN A 195 -2.98 2.99 20.77
CA ASN A 195 -2.85 1.68 21.38
C ASN A 195 -3.87 0.68 20.84
N ILE A 196 -3.72 0.32 19.57
CA ILE A 196 -4.62 -0.59 18.86
C ILE A 196 -3.91 -1.93 18.64
N LEU A 197 -4.57 -3.01 19.02
CA LEU A 197 -4.13 -4.37 18.75
C LEU A 197 -5.14 -5.10 17.84
N LEU A 198 -4.69 -5.53 16.68
CA LEU A 198 -5.37 -6.47 15.80
C LEU A 198 -4.63 -7.79 15.85
N GLU A 199 -5.29 -8.86 16.35
CA GLU A 199 -4.62 -10.11 16.65
C GLU A 199 -5.41 -11.33 16.17
N ASN A 200 -4.72 -12.26 15.48
CA ASN A 200 -5.32 -13.50 15.00
C ASN A 200 -6.61 -13.26 14.19
N ILE A 201 -6.48 -12.37 13.18
CA ILE A 201 -7.56 -11.99 12.26
C ILE A 201 -7.23 -12.53 10.89
N THR A 202 -8.21 -13.16 10.24
CA THR A 202 -8.11 -13.53 8.82
C THR A 202 -9.00 -12.63 7.98
N VAL A 203 -8.44 -12.03 6.92
CA VAL A 203 -9.20 -11.32 5.89
C VAL A 203 -9.03 -12.08 4.57
N HIS A 204 -10.12 -12.65 4.07
CA HIS A 204 -10.10 -13.34 2.78
C HIS A 204 -10.33 -12.40 1.61
N THR A 205 -11.37 -11.58 1.71
CA THR A 205 -11.68 -10.57 0.70
C THR A 205 -12.20 -9.29 1.35
N CYS A 206 -11.77 -8.17 0.79
CA CYS A 206 -12.35 -6.86 1.02
C CYS A 206 -12.20 -6.01 -0.23
N TRP A 207 -13.00 -4.95 -0.33
CA TRP A 207 -13.07 -4.13 -1.53
C TRP A 207 -11.89 -3.17 -1.68
N GLY A 208 -11.30 -2.76 -0.57
CA GLY A 208 -10.13 -1.90 -0.49
C GLY A 208 -8.97 -2.59 0.23
N MET A 209 -8.39 -1.91 1.21
CA MET A 209 -7.31 -2.41 2.04
C MET A 209 -7.82 -3.33 3.14
N ALA A 210 -7.02 -4.33 3.54
CA ALA A 210 -7.41 -5.15 4.67
C ALA A 210 -7.28 -4.37 5.98
N PHE A 211 -6.14 -3.72 6.21
CA PHE A 211 -5.89 -2.91 7.40
C PHE A 211 -5.37 -1.54 6.98
N ILE A 212 -6.03 -0.46 7.36
CA ILE A 212 -5.52 0.90 7.19
C ILE A 212 -5.55 1.64 8.52
N ALA A 213 -4.42 2.24 8.89
CA ALA A 213 -4.27 3.12 10.04
C ALA A 213 -3.81 4.51 9.60
N GLN A 214 -4.52 5.55 10.02
CA GLN A 214 -4.19 6.92 9.69
C GLN A 214 -4.26 7.82 10.93
N LYS A 215 -3.23 8.65 11.14
CA LYS A 215 -3.10 9.48 12.36
C LYS A 215 -3.28 8.65 13.64
N CYS A 216 -2.83 7.41 13.61
CA CYS A 216 -2.84 6.51 14.77
C CYS A 216 -1.49 6.51 15.48
N ARG A 217 -1.51 6.17 16.75
CA ARG A 217 -0.33 5.99 17.56
C ARG A 217 -0.33 4.61 18.20
N ASP A 218 0.81 3.90 18.11
CA ASP A 218 1.00 2.56 18.69
C ASP A 218 -0.01 1.54 18.14
N VAL A 219 0.25 1.04 16.93
CA VAL A 219 -0.60 0.06 16.23
C VAL A 219 0.14 -1.26 16.08
N THR A 220 -0.48 -2.33 16.52
CA THR A 220 0.06 -3.70 16.39
C THR A 220 -0.88 -4.58 15.57
N ILE A 221 -0.32 -5.22 14.53
CA ILE A 221 -0.95 -6.29 13.75
C ILE A 221 -0.13 -7.57 14.00
N ARG A 222 -0.74 -8.54 14.68
CA ARG A 222 -0.05 -9.76 15.11
C ARG A 222 -0.83 -11.00 14.72
N ARG A 223 -0.14 -12.01 14.16
CA ARG A 223 -0.74 -13.29 13.74
C ARG A 223 -1.98 -13.12 12.86
N CYS A 224 -1.97 -12.07 12.01
CA CYS A 224 -3.04 -11.80 11.07
C CYS A 224 -2.73 -12.43 9.72
N THR A 225 -3.80 -12.76 8.99
CA THR A 225 -3.69 -13.40 7.68
C THR A 225 -4.54 -12.65 6.67
N VAL A 226 -3.92 -12.22 5.55
CA VAL A 226 -4.63 -11.74 4.37
C VAL A 226 -4.36 -12.75 3.27
N THR A 227 -5.38 -13.49 2.83
CA THR A 227 -5.21 -14.66 1.93
C THR A 227 -6.47 -14.88 1.10
N PRO A 228 -6.35 -15.38 -0.14
CA PRO A 228 -7.49 -15.71 -0.96
C PRO A 228 -8.42 -16.75 -0.32
N GLU A 229 -9.70 -16.63 -0.64
CA GLU A 229 -10.69 -17.65 -0.31
C GLU A 229 -10.87 -18.62 -1.49
N ARG A 230 -10.92 -19.92 -1.20
CA ARG A 230 -11.17 -20.99 -2.20
C ARG A 230 -10.19 -20.94 -3.39
N ASP A 231 -10.73 -20.85 -4.62
CA ASP A 231 -9.96 -20.89 -5.87
C ASP A 231 -9.58 -19.52 -6.42
N ARG A 232 -9.77 -18.47 -5.62
CA ARG A 232 -9.39 -17.10 -6.01
C ARG A 232 -7.88 -16.93 -6.06
N CYS A 233 -7.42 -16.14 -7.02
CA CYS A 233 -6.02 -15.72 -7.12
C CYS A 233 -5.77 -14.36 -6.46
N TRP A 234 -6.74 -13.79 -5.75
CA TRP A 234 -6.64 -12.49 -5.10
C TRP A 234 -7.36 -12.48 -3.74
N SER A 235 -6.92 -11.61 -2.83
CA SER A 235 -7.46 -11.41 -1.49
C SER A 235 -8.00 -9.98 -1.29
N ALA A 236 -7.27 -9.08 -0.63
CA ALA A 236 -7.68 -7.68 -0.54
C ALA A 236 -7.59 -6.96 -1.90
N GLY A 237 -8.53 -6.06 -2.16
CA GLY A 237 -8.59 -5.29 -3.41
C GLY A 237 -7.48 -4.26 -3.57
N GLN A 238 -6.78 -3.92 -2.49
CA GLN A 238 -5.62 -3.03 -2.43
C GLN A 238 -4.59 -3.61 -1.44
N ASP A 239 -3.88 -2.74 -0.70
CA ASP A 239 -2.83 -3.14 0.24
C ASP A 239 -3.36 -4.06 1.36
N ALA A 240 -2.50 -4.95 1.87
CA ALA A 240 -2.87 -5.69 3.06
C ALA A 240 -2.80 -4.81 4.31
N ALA A 241 -1.73 -4.03 4.49
CA ALA A 241 -1.58 -3.10 5.61
C ALA A 241 -1.04 -1.75 5.14
N HIS A 242 -1.68 -0.66 5.56
CA HIS A 242 -1.36 0.70 5.11
C HIS A 242 -1.36 1.67 6.30
N PHE A 243 -0.24 2.38 6.49
CA PHE A 243 -0.05 3.29 7.62
C PHE A 243 0.27 4.70 7.12
N VAL A 244 -0.55 5.67 7.51
CA VAL A 244 -0.44 7.05 7.04
C VAL A 244 -0.34 8.01 8.21
N ASN A 245 0.71 8.82 8.25
CA ASN A 245 0.91 9.79 9.32
C ASN A 245 0.73 9.17 10.73
N CYS A 246 1.17 7.95 10.93
CA CYS A 246 1.18 7.30 12.22
C CYS A 246 2.38 7.73 13.06
N SER A 247 2.29 7.58 14.37
CA SER A 247 3.35 7.91 15.33
C SER A 247 3.53 6.82 16.38
N GLY A 248 4.52 6.95 17.27
CA GLY A 248 4.85 5.91 18.23
C GLY A 248 5.39 4.67 17.54
N THR A 249 4.79 3.51 17.75
CA THR A 249 5.24 2.23 17.18
C THR A 249 4.22 1.62 16.22
N VAL A 250 4.70 1.11 15.09
CA VAL A 250 3.96 0.22 14.18
C VAL A 250 4.61 -1.16 14.24
N ILE A 251 3.85 -2.16 14.67
CA ILE A 251 4.35 -3.54 14.79
C ILE A 251 3.54 -4.45 13.87
N ILE A 252 4.23 -5.19 12.99
CA ILE A 252 3.64 -6.27 12.19
C ILE A 252 4.47 -7.52 12.43
N GLU A 253 3.86 -8.53 13.03
CA GLU A 253 4.61 -9.74 13.37
C GLU A 253 3.81 -11.02 13.22
N GLU A 254 4.52 -12.12 12.90
CA GLU A 254 3.97 -13.46 12.79
C GLU A 254 2.75 -13.56 11.85
N SER A 255 2.71 -12.76 10.77
CA SER A 255 1.57 -12.58 9.89
C SER A 255 1.85 -13.07 8.47
N LEU A 256 0.78 -13.44 7.76
CA LEU A 256 0.82 -13.83 6.35
C LEU A 256 -0.01 -12.86 5.52
N PHE A 257 0.62 -12.17 4.55
CA PHE A 257 -0.08 -11.33 3.57
C PHE A 257 0.24 -11.84 2.17
N GLU A 258 -0.78 -12.33 1.48
CA GLU A 258 -0.62 -12.92 0.15
C GLU A 258 -1.75 -12.56 -0.80
N ASN A 259 -1.40 -12.43 -2.08
CA ASN A 259 -2.35 -12.24 -3.18
C ASN A 259 -3.21 -10.97 -3.10
N GLN A 260 -2.90 -10.00 -2.26
CA GLN A 260 -3.54 -8.69 -2.32
C GLN A 260 -3.16 -7.95 -3.60
N LEU A 261 -4.06 -7.10 -4.09
CA LEU A 261 -3.93 -6.48 -5.41
C LEU A 261 -3.11 -5.17 -5.40
N ASP A 262 -2.40 -4.91 -4.33
CA ASP A 262 -1.37 -3.87 -4.18
C ASP A 262 -0.30 -4.31 -3.16
N ASP A 263 0.37 -3.39 -2.45
CA ASP A 263 1.48 -3.70 -1.55
C ASP A 263 1.06 -4.56 -0.34
N ALA A 264 2.00 -5.35 0.19
CA ALA A 264 1.71 -6.04 1.44
C ALA A 264 1.76 -5.07 2.63
N VAL A 265 2.72 -4.15 2.62
CA VAL A 265 2.82 -3.08 3.62
C VAL A 265 3.14 -1.76 2.93
N ASN A 266 2.40 -0.70 3.27
CA ASN A 266 2.74 0.66 2.90
C ASN A 266 2.80 1.53 4.17
N LEU A 267 3.90 2.25 4.38
CA LEU A 267 4.12 3.15 5.51
C LEU A 267 4.64 4.49 4.99
N HIS A 268 3.88 5.56 5.17
CA HIS A 268 4.27 6.89 4.69
C HIS A 268 3.57 8.04 5.42
N GLY A 269 4.07 9.26 5.24
CA GLY A 269 3.35 10.49 5.53
C GLY A 269 2.72 11.10 4.27
N ILE A 270 2.08 12.25 4.42
CA ILE A 270 1.48 13.01 3.32
C ILE A 270 2.21 14.35 3.15
N TYR A 271 2.66 14.62 1.93
CA TYR A 271 3.06 15.97 1.54
C TYR A 271 1.83 16.84 1.26
N THR A 272 1.84 18.06 1.78
CA THR A 272 0.93 19.11 1.28
C THR A 272 1.71 20.19 0.55
N LEU A 273 1.06 20.87 -0.38
CA LEU A 273 1.66 21.90 -1.22
C LEU A 273 1.33 23.29 -0.66
N ILE A 274 2.32 24.13 -0.42
CA ILE A 274 2.10 25.54 -0.05
C ILE A 274 1.59 26.29 -1.28
N SER A 275 0.37 26.78 -1.21
CA SER A 275 -0.25 27.56 -2.29
C SER A 275 -0.14 29.06 -2.08
N GLN A 276 -0.12 29.52 -0.83
CA GLN A 276 0.01 30.94 -0.47
C GLN A 276 0.76 31.07 0.87
N VAL A 277 1.46 32.20 1.01
CA VAL A 277 2.13 32.61 2.26
C VAL A 277 1.69 34.03 2.58
N ARG A 278 1.30 34.27 3.83
CA ARG A 278 0.96 35.60 4.33
C ARG A 278 1.41 35.75 5.79
N ASP A 279 2.37 36.62 6.02
CA ASP A 279 2.99 36.83 7.34
C ASP A 279 3.52 35.47 7.90
N ASN A 280 3.00 35.03 9.03
CA ASN A 280 3.30 33.75 9.65
C ASN A 280 2.27 32.64 9.32
N GLN A 281 1.45 32.83 8.29
CA GLN A 281 0.45 31.87 7.87
C GLN A 281 0.77 31.29 6.49
N ILE A 282 0.54 30.00 6.33
CA ILE A 282 0.58 29.31 5.04
C ILE A 282 -0.76 28.67 4.75
N LEU A 283 -1.16 28.73 3.48
CA LEU A 283 -2.28 27.96 2.96
C LEU A 283 -1.72 26.74 2.28
N VAL A 284 -1.96 25.56 2.84
CA VAL A 284 -1.56 24.27 2.27
C VAL A 284 -2.72 23.60 1.56
N ARG A 285 -2.40 22.80 0.52
CA ARG A 285 -3.36 22.05 -0.29
C ARG A 285 -3.00 20.57 -0.31
N TYR A 286 -4.02 19.73 -0.19
CA TYR A 286 -3.95 18.30 -0.47
C TYR A 286 -4.03 18.10 -1.99
N SER A 287 -2.91 17.86 -2.63
CA SER A 287 -2.82 17.89 -4.10
C SER A 287 -3.31 16.61 -4.78
N HIS A 288 -3.20 15.47 -4.11
CA HIS A 288 -3.78 14.22 -4.61
C HIS A 288 -5.21 14.04 -4.09
N TRP A 289 -6.14 13.63 -4.97
CA TRP A 289 -7.56 13.53 -4.62
C TRP A 289 -7.84 12.50 -3.51
N GLN A 290 -7.01 11.46 -3.39
CA GLN A 290 -7.15 10.41 -2.36
C GLN A 290 -6.58 10.82 -0.99
N THR A 291 -5.98 11.99 -0.85
CA THR A 291 -5.52 12.52 0.43
C THR A 291 -6.45 13.63 0.98
N ARG A 292 -7.49 13.97 0.23
CA ARG A 292 -8.40 15.07 0.59
C ARG A 292 -9.26 14.73 1.80
N GLY A 293 -9.38 15.68 2.70
CA GLY A 293 -10.20 15.58 3.91
C GLY A 293 -9.55 14.83 5.07
N ILE A 294 -8.33 14.30 4.89
CA ILE A 294 -7.56 13.72 6.00
C ILE A 294 -7.00 14.86 6.85
N ASP A 295 -7.29 14.84 8.13
CA ASP A 295 -6.78 15.82 9.08
C ASP A 295 -5.43 15.34 9.64
N ILE A 296 -4.34 15.89 9.09
CA ILE A 296 -2.96 15.46 9.43
C ILE A 296 -2.21 16.50 10.29
N TYR A 297 -2.82 17.62 10.62
CA TYR A 297 -2.17 18.69 11.34
C TYR A 297 -2.82 18.97 12.69
N SER A 298 -1.99 19.21 13.70
CA SER A 298 -2.41 19.61 15.03
C SER A 298 -1.56 20.79 15.56
N PRO A 299 -2.10 21.67 16.40
CA PRO A 299 -1.27 22.65 17.09
C PRO A 299 -0.15 21.98 17.87
N GLY A 300 1.07 22.50 17.74
CA GLY A 300 2.29 21.96 18.33
C GLY A 300 3.07 21.04 17.41
N ASP A 301 2.52 20.61 16.25
CA ASP A 301 3.25 19.80 15.29
C ASP A 301 4.46 20.54 14.73
N LYS A 302 5.57 19.80 14.59
CA LYS A 302 6.81 20.27 13.97
C LYS A 302 6.76 20.00 12.48
N LEU A 303 7.04 21.01 11.70
CA LEU A 303 7.04 20.94 10.25
C LEU A 303 8.43 21.07 9.67
N GLN A 304 8.67 20.31 8.62
CA GLN A 304 9.76 20.50 7.68
C GLN A 304 9.17 21.00 6.36
N ILE A 305 9.76 22.08 5.82
CA ILE A 305 9.35 22.65 4.55
C ILE A 305 10.47 22.44 3.56
N LEU A 306 10.14 21.82 2.42
CA LEU A 306 11.12 21.34 1.47
C LEU A 306 10.91 21.97 0.09
N ASP A 307 12.00 22.12 -0.63
CA ASP A 307 11.93 22.31 -2.08
C ASP A 307 11.25 21.10 -2.74
N ARG A 308 10.26 21.36 -3.58
CA ARG A 308 9.45 20.29 -4.17
C ARG A 308 10.23 19.42 -5.14
N GLU A 309 11.19 20.00 -5.91
CA GLU A 309 11.93 19.26 -6.93
C GLU A 309 13.07 18.43 -6.34
N SER A 310 13.79 18.99 -5.39
CA SER A 310 14.94 18.33 -4.76
C SER A 310 14.60 17.62 -3.46
N GLN A 311 13.45 17.93 -2.86
CA GLN A 311 13.05 17.50 -1.52
C GLN A 311 14.08 17.88 -0.43
N GLN A 312 14.93 18.87 -0.72
CA GLN A 312 15.86 19.40 0.26
C GLN A 312 15.13 20.24 1.30
N PRO A 313 15.39 20.03 2.60
CA PRO A 313 14.84 20.88 3.65
C PRO A 313 15.33 22.32 3.54
N LEU A 314 14.42 23.27 3.47
CA LEU A 314 14.73 24.70 3.38
C LEU A 314 14.30 25.47 4.63
N ALA A 315 13.23 25.03 5.29
CA ALA A 315 12.74 25.67 6.50
C ALA A 315 12.16 24.67 7.50
N PHE A 316 12.09 25.11 8.76
CA PHE A 316 11.42 24.42 9.85
C PHE A 316 10.48 25.38 10.55
N ALA A 317 9.36 24.89 11.04
CA ALA A 317 8.38 25.65 11.77
C ALA A 317 7.62 24.77 12.77
N GLU A 318 6.86 25.40 13.65
CA GLU A 318 5.92 24.74 14.53
C GLU A 318 4.51 25.31 14.30
N ILE A 319 3.49 24.47 14.31
CA ILE A 319 2.10 24.89 14.14
C ILE A 319 1.60 25.55 15.44
N ALA A 320 1.17 26.80 15.34
CA ALA A 320 0.49 27.50 16.44
C ALA A 320 -1.03 27.26 16.41
N GLU A 321 -1.62 27.26 15.20
CA GLU A 321 -3.05 27.09 14.99
C GLU A 321 -3.31 26.42 13.65
N VAL A 322 -4.36 25.59 13.59
CA VAL A 322 -4.86 24.92 12.39
C VAL A 322 -6.28 25.39 12.10
N LYS A 323 -6.53 25.79 10.85
CA LYS A 323 -7.87 26.16 10.39
C LYS A 323 -8.17 25.44 9.08
N SER A 324 -8.89 24.32 9.15
CA SER A 324 -9.40 23.64 7.96
C SER A 324 -10.45 24.51 7.26
N LEU A 325 -10.27 24.75 5.97
CA LEU A 325 -11.21 25.53 5.16
C LEU A 325 -12.21 24.63 4.44
N ASN A 326 -11.73 23.55 3.93
CA ASN A 326 -12.49 22.53 3.18
C ASN A 326 -11.61 21.26 3.04
N PRO A 327 -12.10 20.17 2.44
CA PRO A 327 -11.32 18.93 2.27
C PRO A 327 -9.99 19.09 1.52
N ASP A 328 -9.84 20.16 0.74
CA ASP A 328 -8.67 20.38 -0.12
C ASP A 328 -7.63 21.31 0.49
N SER A 329 -7.98 22.11 1.50
CA SER A 329 -7.16 23.25 1.92
C SER A 329 -7.25 23.55 3.41
N THR A 330 -6.10 23.81 4.02
CA THR A 330 -5.95 24.16 5.44
C THR A 330 -5.01 25.35 5.60
N ILE A 331 -5.38 26.30 6.46
CA ILE A 331 -4.49 27.38 6.90
C ILE A 331 -3.74 26.91 8.14
N LEU A 332 -2.42 27.02 8.12
CA LEU A 332 -1.54 26.79 9.26
C LEU A 332 -0.95 28.13 9.70
N SER A 333 -1.21 28.55 10.95
CA SER A 333 -0.48 29.65 11.59
C SER A 333 0.78 29.07 12.20
N LEU A 334 1.93 29.63 11.87
CA LEU A 334 3.24 29.10 12.23
C LEU A 334 3.91 29.96 13.30
N ARG A 335 4.75 29.30 14.11
CA ARG A 335 5.70 29.94 15.06
C ARG A 335 7.08 29.27 14.94
N ASN A 336 8.09 29.86 15.54
CA ASN A 336 9.45 29.33 15.56
C ASN A 336 10.01 29.05 14.13
N ILE A 337 9.64 29.90 13.17
CA ILE A 337 10.03 29.76 11.76
C ILE A 337 11.54 29.96 11.62
N ARG A 338 12.20 29.03 10.91
CA ARG A 338 13.62 29.08 10.56
C ARG A 338 13.76 28.73 9.09
N GLY A 339 14.25 29.66 8.29
CA GLY A 339 14.43 29.54 6.85
C GLY A 339 13.29 30.15 6.02
N PRO A 340 13.45 30.16 4.69
CA PRO A 340 12.48 30.75 3.78
C PRO A 340 11.26 29.85 3.58
N ILE A 341 10.09 30.46 3.45
CA ILE A 341 8.85 29.76 3.11
C ILE A 341 8.21 30.47 1.93
N GLU A 342 8.02 29.73 0.83
CA GLU A 342 7.49 30.26 -0.42
C GLU A 342 6.38 29.38 -1.01
N PRO A 343 5.46 29.93 -1.80
CA PRO A 343 4.52 29.11 -2.57
C PRO A 343 5.23 28.15 -3.50
N GLY A 344 4.68 26.95 -3.65
CA GLY A 344 5.28 25.86 -4.46
C GLY A 344 6.14 24.89 -3.65
N MET A 345 6.58 25.24 -2.46
CA MET A 345 7.23 24.33 -1.52
C MET A 345 6.24 23.30 -0.98
N ILE A 346 6.75 22.17 -0.49
CA ILE A 346 5.97 21.11 0.14
C ILE A 346 6.22 21.06 1.63
N VAL A 347 5.21 20.61 2.38
CA VAL A 347 5.24 20.51 3.84
C VAL A 347 5.15 19.05 4.25
N GLU A 348 6.02 18.65 5.15
CA GLU A 348 6.04 17.37 5.83
C GLU A 348 5.83 17.55 7.32
N ASN A 349 4.97 16.75 7.94
CA ASN A 349 4.73 16.76 9.38
C ASN A 349 5.70 15.81 10.09
N LEU A 350 6.68 16.34 10.80
CA LEU A 350 7.68 15.56 11.54
C LEU A 350 7.15 15.01 12.88
N SER A 351 5.97 15.40 13.31
CA SER A 351 5.38 14.87 14.55
C SER A 351 4.69 13.54 14.36
N ASP A 352 4.45 13.15 13.10
CA ASP A 352 3.85 11.88 12.70
C ASP A 352 4.92 10.91 12.19
N GLU A 353 5.90 10.63 13.00
CA GLU A 353 6.98 9.68 12.72
C GLU A 353 6.83 8.45 13.62
N ALA A 354 6.65 7.27 13.02
CA ALA A 354 6.55 6.01 13.73
C ALA A 354 7.84 5.22 13.61
N ASP A 355 8.26 4.56 14.69
CA ASP A 355 9.16 3.43 14.61
C ASP A 355 8.40 2.22 14.08
N ALA A 356 9.03 1.43 13.19
CA ALA A 356 8.38 0.27 12.60
C ALA A 356 9.16 -1.01 12.89
N TYR A 357 8.47 -2.03 13.41
CA TYR A 357 9.01 -3.34 13.69
C TYR A 357 8.24 -4.40 12.90
N ILE A 358 8.84 -4.88 11.80
CA ILE A 358 8.21 -5.82 10.88
C ILE A 358 8.98 -7.12 10.94
N ARG A 359 8.44 -8.13 11.66
CA ARG A 359 9.23 -9.30 12.08
C ARG A 359 8.49 -10.61 11.85
N ASN A 360 9.23 -11.62 11.33
CA ASN A 360 8.75 -13.01 11.21
C ASN A 360 7.45 -13.14 10.39
N ASN A 361 7.30 -12.38 9.32
CA ASN A 361 6.12 -12.40 8.45
C ASN A 361 6.43 -13.10 7.12
N VAL A 362 5.37 -13.48 6.41
CA VAL A 362 5.43 -13.96 5.04
C VAL A 362 4.64 -13.00 4.14
N PHE A 363 5.30 -12.45 3.11
CA PHE A 363 4.72 -11.56 2.10
C PHE A 363 4.92 -12.16 0.72
N ARG A 364 3.83 -12.55 0.03
CA ARG A 364 3.99 -13.25 -1.24
C ARG A 364 2.83 -13.08 -2.20
N ASN A 365 3.11 -13.37 -3.48
CA ASN A 365 2.15 -13.47 -4.59
C ASN A 365 1.32 -12.20 -4.83
N ASN A 366 1.71 -11.09 -4.23
CA ASN A 366 1.00 -9.82 -4.37
C ASN A 366 1.46 -9.03 -5.60
N ARG A 367 0.57 -8.16 -6.04
CA ARG A 367 0.91 -7.14 -7.01
C ARG A 367 1.82 -6.10 -6.36
N ALA A 368 2.62 -5.49 -7.19
CA ALA A 368 3.58 -4.44 -6.98
C ALA A 368 4.67 -4.82 -5.98
N ARG A 369 4.67 -4.30 -4.79
CA ARG A 369 5.79 -4.43 -3.86
C ARG A 369 5.42 -5.28 -2.64
N GLY A 370 6.41 -5.95 -2.07
CA GLY A 370 6.26 -6.50 -0.74
C GLY A 370 6.02 -5.37 0.26
N MET A 371 6.89 -4.34 0.24
CA MET A 371 6.75 -3.15 1.07
C MET A 371 7.08 -1.87 0.31
N LEU A 372 6.32 -0.80 0.58
CA LEU A 372 6.68 0.58 0.27
C LEU A 372 6.86 1.33 1.58
N ILE A 373 8.08 1.79 1.84
CA ILE A 373 8.46 2.35 3.14
C ILE A 373 8.98 3.77 2.96
N ALA A 374 8.36 4.68 3.67
CA ALA A 374 8.74 6.07 3.75
C ALA A 374 8.47 6.57 5.18
N GLY A 375 9.50 6.77 5.98
CA GLY A 375 9.36 7.23 7.38
C GLY A 375 10.70 7.45 8.04
N LYS A 376 10.76 8.44 8.93
CA LYS A 376 12.00 8.89 9.58
C LYS A 376 12.23 8.30 10.97
N GLY A 377 11.36 7.42 11.44
CA GLY A 377 11.57 6.63 12.66
C GLY A 377 12.62 5.54 12.47
N HIS A 378 12.89 4.80 13.52
CA HIS A 378 13.68 3.56 13.46
C HIS A 378 12.87 2.44 12.81
N ILE A 379 13.43 1.79 11.78
CA ILE A 379 12.73 0.77 11.00
C ILE A 379 13.51 -0.55 11.05
N GLU A 380 12.90 -1.60 11.59
CA GLU A 380 13.45 -2.96 11.59
C GLU A 380 12.59 -3.90 10.73
N ILE A 381 13.22 -4.53 9.75
CA ILE A 381 12.62 -5.55 8.89
C ILE A 381 13.44 -6.82 9.09
N ILE A 382 12.98 -7.73 9.98
CA ILE A 382 13.80 -8.84 10.47
C ILE A 382 13.07 -10.17 10.34
N GLY A 383 13.77 -11.20 9.81
CA GLY A 383 13.28 -12.57 9.79
C GLY A 383 12.05 -12.81 8.91
N ASN A 384 11.79 -11.94 7.93
CA ASN A 384 10.64 -12.09 7.03
C ASN A 384 10.99 -12.91 5.78
N GLN A 385 9.98 -13.50 5.18
CA GLN A 385 10.07 -14.16 3.88
C GLN A 385 9.31 -13.33 2.84
N PHE A 386 9.96 -13.06 1.70
CA PHE A 386 9.38 -12.31 0.58
C PHE A 386 9.38 -13.16 -0.69
N HIS A 387 8.25 -13.13 -1.40
CA HIS A 387 8.09 -13.63 -2.77
C HIS A 387 7.10 -12.74 -3.52
N SER A 388 7.50 -11.55 -3.91
CA SER A 388 6.63 -10.52 -4.51
C SER A 388 6.84 -10.37 -6.01
N GLY A 389 5.78 -10.04 -6.74
CA GLY A 389 5.86 -9.77 -8.18
C GLY A 389 6.76 -8.56 -8.52
N GLY A 390 6.87 -7.59 -7.62
CA GLY A 390 7.77 -6.45 -7.73
C GLY A 390 8.92 -6.49 -6.73
N ALA A 391 9.50 -5.33 -6.45
CA ALA A 391 10.51 -5.19 -5.40
C ALA A 391 9.97 -5.73 -4.07
N ALA A 392 10.81 -6.46 -3.33
CA ALA A 392 10.41 -6.91 -2.00
C ALA A 392 10.27 -5.73 -1.04
N ILE A 393 11.21 -4.80 -1.10
CA ILE A 393 11.18 -3.56 -0.31
C ILE A 393 11.53 -2.40 -1.24
N GLN A 394 10.70 -1.38 -1.23
CA GLN A 394 10.95 -0.13 -1.95
C GLN A 394 10.94 1.04 -0.98
N PHE A 395 11.97 1.87 -1.06
CA PHE A 395 12.05 3.16 -0.39
C PHE A 395 11.85 4.25 -1.43
N GLU A 396 10.74 4.96 -1.33
CA GLU A 396 10.39 5.99 -2.33
C GLU A 396 9.57 7.10 -1.68
N SER A 397 9.73 8.32 -2.19
CA SER A 397 8.80 9.42 -1.96
C SER A 397 8.29 9.97 -3.28
N ASP A 398 7.09 10.52 -3.28
CA ASP A 398 6.47 11.07 -4.49
C ASP A 398 5.77 12.42 -4.22
N PRO A 399 6.44 13.57 -4.39
CA PRO A 399 5.83 14.89 -4.23
C PRO A 399 5.11 15.39 -5.48
N ILE A 400 4.96 14.54 -6.52
CA ILE A 400 4.38 14.94 -7.82
C ILE A 400 3.01 14.32 -8.02
N LYS A 401 2.89 13.01 -7.85
CA LYS A 401 1.69 12.23 -8.19
C LYS A 401 0.90 11.83 -6.96
N TRP A 402 1.51 11.05 -6.07
CA TRP A 402 0.84 10.49 -4.90
C TRP A 402 0.91 11.39 -3.67
N PHE A 403 1.91 12.27 -3.60
CA PHE A 403 2.20 13.11 -2.45
C PHE A 403 2.45 12.32 -1.17
N GLU A 404 3.09 11.17 -1.33
CA GLU A 404 3.58 10.35 -0.22
C GLU A 404 4.95 10.84 0.20
N CYS A 405 5.17 11.00 1.50
CA CYS A 405 6.37 11.59 2.05
C CYS A 405 7.11 10.67 3.04
N GLY A 406 8.38 10.95 3.19
CA GLY A 406 9.28 10.40 4.19
C GLY A 406 10.54 9.82 3.58
N GLY A 407 11.67 10.48 3.74
CA GLY A 407 12.99 9.86 3.63
C GLY A 407 13.21 8.95 4.83
N VAL A 408 13.93 7.84 4.66
CA VAL A 408 14.28 6.97 5.80
C VAL A 408 15.58 7.44 6.44
N ARG A 409 15.69 7.30 7.78
CA ARG A 409 16.87 7.72 8.54
C ARG A 409 17.67 6.56 9.12
N ASP A 410 16.99 5.58 9.67
CA ASP A 410 17.63 4.47 10.38
C ASP A 410 16.86 3.18 10.09
N VAL A 411 17.42 2.38 9.15
CA VAL A 411 16.78 1.16 8.66
C VAL A 411 17.71 -0.02 8.84
N LEU A 412 17.20 -1.07 9.49
CA LEU A 412 17.83 -2.38 9.59
C LEU A 412 17.01 -3.44 8.85
N ILE A 413 17.58 -4.04 7.81
CA ILE A 413 17.04 -5.17 7.06
C ILE A 413 17.93 -6.37 7.34
N GLN A 414 17.44 -7.31 8.19
CA GLN A 414 18.29 -8.37 8.70
C GLN A 414 17.60 -9.74 8.70
N ASP A 415 18.37 -10.78 8.41
CA ASP A 415 17.94 -12.19 8.49
C ASP A 415 16.66 -12.49 7.70
N ASN A 416 16.40 -11.79 6.58
CA ASN A 416 15.26 -12.04 5.72
C ASN A 416 15.61 -12.99 4.56
N ASP A 417 14.59 -13.73 4.11
CA ASP A 417 14.63 -14.53 2.89
C ASP A 417 13.90 -13.82 1.75
N PHE A 418 14.64 -13.46 0.71
CA PHE A 418 14.11 -12.90 -0.53
C PHE A 418 14.14 -13.99 -1.61
N ILE A 419 12.98 -14.53 -1.96
CA ILE A 419 12.85 -15.67 -2.87
C ILE A 419 12.16 -15.20 -4.14
N ASP A 420 12.88 -15.22 -5.27
CA ASP A 420 12.34 -14.89 -6.60
C ASP A 420 11.45 -13.62 -6.61
N CYS A 421 11.88 -12.57 -5.91
CA CYS A 421 11.20 -11.28 -5.92
C CYS A 421 11.47 -10.52 -7.22
N ARG A 422 10.60 -9.58 -7.57
CA ARG A 422 10.71 -8.75 -8.79
C ARG A 422 10.66 -9.58 -10.07
N HIS A 423 9.94 -10.69 -10.08
CA HIS A 423 9.72 -11.47 -11.29
C HIS A 423 8.70 -10.83 -12.26
N GLY A 424 7.90 -9.88 -11.81
CA GLY A 424 7.06 -8.99 -12.62
C GLY A 424 7.80 -7.71 -13.05
N ARG A 425 7.03 -6.66 -13.43
CA ARG A 425 7.58 -5.40 -13.99
C ARG A 425 7.61 -4.23 -13.01
N TRP A 426 7.47 -4.44 -11.72
CA TRP A 426 7.49 -3.38 -10.71
C TRP A 426 8.82 -3.35 -9.96
N GLY A 427 9.48 -2.18 -9.92
CA GLY A 427 10.80 -1.99 -9.31
C GLY A 427 11.98 -2.33 -10.22
N ARG A 428 13.19 -2.07 -9.75
CA ARG A 428 14.47 -2.29 -10.45
C ARG A 428 15.29 -3.42 -9.84
N ALA A 429 15.15 -3.62 -8.53
CA ALA A 429 15.88 -4.61 -7.74
C ALA A 429 14.96 -5.26 -6.70
N VAL A 430 15.49 -6.20 -5.94
CA VAL A 430 14.79 -6.80 -4.79
C VAL A 430 14.55 -5.76 -3.71
N ILE A 431 15.59 -5.01 -3.34
CA ILE A 431 15.48 -3.81 -2.51
C ILE A 431 15.75 -2.61 -3.42
N ASP A 432 14.72 -1.81 -3.65
CA ASP A 432 14.76 -0.68 -4.58
C ASP A 432 14.70 0.63 -3.80
N ILE A 433 15.85 1.30 -3.68
CA ILE A 433 15.97 2.57 -2.98
C ILE A 433 15.97 3.66 -4.02
N CYS A 434 14.88 4.42 -4.11
CA CYS A 434 14.74 5.40 -5.17
C CYS A 434 14.32 6.78 -4.69
N LYS A 435 14.83 7.77 -5.40
CA LYS A 435 14.39 9.14 -5.36
C LYS A 435 14.03 9.59 -6.77
N ARG A 436 12.79 9.93 -7.01
CA ARG A 436 12.31 10.41 -8.32
C ARG A 436 12.55 11.90 -8.53
N MET A 437 13.59 12.49 -7.94
CA MET A 437 13.74 13.93 -7.86
C MET A 437 15.10 14.41 -8.32
N LYS A 438 15.21 15.73 -8.51
CA LYS A 438 16.45 16.40 -8.91
C LYS A 438 17.54 16.18 -7.85
N ALA A 439 18.66 15.65 -8.28
CA ALA A 439 19.83 15.52 -7.42
C ALA A 439 20.37 16.90 -7.01
N VAL A 440 20.80 17.02 -5.76
CA VAL A 440 21.48 18.19 -5.22
C VAL A 440 22.82 17.71 -4.67
N GLU A 441 23.87 18.46 -4.92
CA GLU A 441 25.20 18.16 -4.39
C GLU A 441 25.16 18.20 -2.85
N ASP A 442 25.84 17.26 -2.21
CA ASP A 442 25.93 17.12 -0.75
C ASP A 442 24.59 17.01 0.01
N PHE A 443 23.52 16.62 -0.66
CA PHE A 443 22.25 16.33 -0.02
C PHE A 443 21.78 14.90 -0.30
N TYR A 444 21.55 14.13 0.78
CA TYR A 444 21.02 12.78 0.74
C TYR A 444 19.61 12.77 1.32
N TYR A 445 18.68 12.18 0.57
CA TYR A 445 17.28 12.07 1.00
C TYR A 445 17.07 10.95 2.01
N HIS A 446 17.82 9.85 1.84
CA HIS A 446 17.87 8.74 2.79
C HIS A 446 19.17 8.77 3.56
N GLU A 447 19.14 8.53 4.87
CA GLU A 447 20.32 8.57 5.72
C GLU A 447 21.01 7.20 5.78
N THR A 448 20.66 6.33 6.73
CA THR A 448 21.33 5.05 6.94
C THR A 448 20.41 3.88 6.63
N ILE A 449 20.87 2.97 5.77
CA ILE A 449 20.20 1.72 5.44
C ILE A 449 21.20 0.58 5.59
N ALA A 450 20.96 -0.32 6.55
CA ALA A 450 21.79 -1.49 6.81
C ALA A 450 21.07 -2.77 6.35
N ILE A 451 21.69 -3.50 5.42
CA ILE A 451 21.22 -4.75 4.83
C ILE A 451 22.20 -5.85 5.23
N ILE A 452 21.85 -6.64 6.24
CA ILE A 452 22.80 -7.51 6.93
C ILE A 452 22.25 -8.94 7.04
N SER A 453 23.08 -9.94 6.72
CA SER A 453 22.77 -11.36 6.94
C SER A 453 21.50 -11.86 6.27
N ASN A 454 21.07 -11.26 5.15
CA ASN A 454 19.92 -11.71 4.39
C ASN A 454 20.31 -12.77 3.35
N ARG A 455 19.33 -13.57 2.92
CA ARG A 455 19.46 -14.52 1.82
C ARG A 455 18.66 -14.03 0.61
N PHE A 456 19.35 -13.84 -0.53
CA PHE A 456 18.74 -13.46 -1.81
C PHE A 456 18.83 -14.65 -2.78
N ASP A 457 17.71 -15.34 -2.94
CA ASP A 457 17.56 -16.44 -3.89
C ASP A 457 16.89 -15.90 -5.16
N GLN A 458 17.72 -15.36 -6.06
CA GLN A 458 17.27 -14.55 -7.20
C GLN A 458 17.97 -14.98 -8.49
N GLU A 459 17.24 -14.95 -9.60
CA GLU A 459 17.81 -15.09 -10.94
C GLU A 459 17.78 -13.75 -11.69
N ASN A 460 18.94 -13.27 -12.13
CA ASN A 460 19.08 -12.12 -13.03
C ASN A 460 18.44 -10.79 -12.52
N VAL A 461 18.27 -10.64 -11.22
CA VAL A 461 17.74 -9.44 -10.59
C VAL A 461 18.75 -8.95 -9.56
N PRO A 462 19.13 -7.66 -9.57
CA PRO A 462 20.02 -7.11 -8.55
C PRO A 462 19.41 -7.23 -7.15
N CYS A 463 20.21 -7.51 -6.14
CA CYS A 463 19.75 -7.52 -4.76
C CYS A 463 19.31 -6.12 -4.32
N VAL A 464 20.12 -5.11 -4.64
CA VAL A 464 19.88 -3.72 -4.26
C VAL A 464 20.08 -2.80 -5.45
N TRP A 465 19.15 -1.90 -5.66
CA TRP A 465 19.32 -0.67 -6.44
C TRP A 465 19.33 0.50 -5.46
N CYS A 466 20.41 1.30 -5.47
CA CYS A 466 20.60 2.37 -4.52
C CYS A 466 20.68 3.72 -5.23
N ASP A 467 19.87 4.68 -4.77
CA ASP A 467 19.85 6.04 -5.25
C ASP A 467 19.68 7.02 -4.07
N ASN A 468 20.56 8.00 -3.93
CA ASN A 468 20.47 9.07 -2.95
C ASN A 468 20.44 8.63 -1.46
N VAL A 469 21.37 7.77 -1.08
CA VAL A 469 21.56 7.30 0.31
C VAL A 469 22.90 7.80 0.84
N GLU A 470 22.92 8.32 2.06
CA GLU A 470 24.14 8.77 2.73
C GLU A 470 25.03 7.59 3.14
N ASN A 471 24.46 6.63 3.86
CA ASN A 471 25.16 5.45 4.36
C ASN A 471 24.42 4.17 4.00
N LEU A 472 24.97 3.40 3.05
CA LEU A 472 24.49 2.06 2.73
C LEU A 472 25.47 1.02 3.30
N VAL A 473 24.98 0.13 4.16
CA VAL A 473 25.73 -1.02 4.66
C VAL A 473 25.17 -2.29 4.04
N PHE A 474 25.97 -3.02 3.26
CA PHE A 474 25.60 -4.32 2.67
C PHE A 474 26.60 -5.38 3.13
N LYS A 475 26.20 -6.20 4.13
CA LYS A 475 27.16 -7.04 4.86
C LYS A 475 26.62 -8.44 5.13
N ASN A 476 27.49 -9.45 5.01
CA ASN A 476 27.19 -10.85 5.33
C ASN A 476 25.96 -11.43 4.61
N ASN A 477 25.53 -10.87 3.46
CA ASN A 477 24.40 -11.37 2.72
C ASN A 477 24.81 -12.53 1.81
N ALA A 478 23.95 -13.56 1.73
CA ALA A 478 24.10 -14.64 0.74
C ALA A 478 23.27 -14.28 -0.50
N TYR A 479 23.87 -14.36 -1.71
CA TYR A 479 23.20 -13.98 -2.95
C TYR A 479 23.71 -14.75 -4.15
N CYS A 480 22.84 -14.91 -5.16
CA CYS A 480 23.11 -15.61 -6.41
C CYS A 480 23.22 -14.69 -7.63
N ALA A 481 22.87 -13.42 -7.53
CA ALA A 481 22.87 -12.47 -8.65
C ALA A 481 24.31 -12.09 -9.05
N PRO A 482 24.61 -11.95 -10.38
CA PRO A 482 25.94 -11.54 -10.85
C PRO A 482 26.31 -10.11 -10.42
N GLN A 483 25.33 -9.24 -10.14
CA GLN A 483 25.49 -7.89 -9.60
C GLN A 483 24.61 -7.74 -8.38
N SER A 484 25.20 -7.72 -7.20
CA SER A 484 24.43 -7.71 -5.96
C SER A 484 23.95 -6.33 -5.57
N VAL A 485 24.74 -5.31 -5.84
CA VAL A 485 24.42 -3.90 -5.56
C VAL A 485 24.66 -3.09 -6.81
N MET A 486 23.67 -2.33 -7.23
CA MET A 486 23.76 -1.36 -8.31
C MET A 486 23.50 0.03 -7.74
N ALA A 487 24.38 0.98 -8.02
CA ALA A 487 24.19 2.38 -7.69
C ALA A 487 23.99 3.19 -8.97
N ALA A 488 22.87 3.87 -9.07
CA ALA A 488 22.60 4.80 -10.16
C ALA A 488 22.65 6.23 -9.64
N HIS A 489 23.33 7.06 -10.40
CA HIS A 489 23.32 8.54 -10.27
C HIS A 489 23.64 9.08 -8.90
N SER A 490 24.67 8.60 -8.20
CA SER A 490 24.91 9.26 -7.02
C SER A 490 25.94 8.89 -6.10
N ILE A 491 26.00 9.66 -5.42
CA ILE A 491 26.61 10.00 -4.17
C ILE A 491 26.13 8.94 -3.15
N VAL A 492 26.82 7.81 -3.09
CA VAL A 492 26.76 6.91 -1.96
C VAL A 492 28.02 7.13 -1.17
N ASN A 493 27.93 7.87 -0.06
CA ASN A 493 29.01 7.98 0.90
C ASN A 493 28.96 6.79 1.85
N GLY A 494 30.13 6.17 2.10
CA GLY A 494 30.25 5.14 3.13
C GLY A 494 29.69 3.77 2.77
N ILE A 495 29.74 3.35 1.50
CA ILE A 495 29.41 1.96 1.15
C ILE A 495 30.43 1.03 1.80
N ILE A 496 30.00 0.29 2.82
CA ILE A 496 30.77 -0.79 3.40
C ILE A 496 30.29 -2.10 2.77
N ILE A 497 31.04 -2.58 1.78
CA ILE A 497 30.83 -3.92 1.21
C ILE A 497 31.89 -4.84 1.79
N GLU A 498 31.51 -5.67 2.73
CA GLU A 498 32.34 -6.77 3.16
C GLU A 498 32.01 -8.01 2.34
N LYS A 499 32.92 -8.37 1.45
CA LYS A 499 33.01 -9.48 0.49
C LYS A 499 32.33 -9.31 -0.86
N GLU A 500 33.21 -9.36 -1.87
CA GLU A 500 33.03 -9.78 -3.27
C GLU A 500 31.64 -9.64 -3.89
N GLY A 501 31.17 -8.43 -4.07
CA GLY A 501 30.13 -8.06 -4.99
C GLY A 501 30.51 -6.75 -5.65
N ALA A 502 30.59 -6.72 -6.96
CA ALA A 502 30.94 -5.50 -7.67
C ALA A 502 29.86 -4.44 -7.48
N ILE A 503 30.27 -3.25 -7.00
CA ILE A 503 29.47 -2.05 -7.19
C ILE A 503 29.78 -1.56 -8.59
N ASN A 504 28.79 -1.53 -9.46
CA ASN A 504 28.87 -0.80 -10.70
C ASN A 504 28.13 0.54 -10.50
N ALA A 505 28.93 1.62 -10.42
CA ALA A 505 28.41 2.97 -10.61
C ALA A 505 28.32 3.20 -12.12
N GLU A 506 27.12 3.36 -12.65
CA GLU A 506 26.92 3.97 -13.96
C GLU A 506 26.55 5.45 -13.84
#